data_4713263a615333330a66bba9a547b26c
#
_entry.id   4713263a615333330a66bba9a547b26c
#
_cell.length_a   1.000
_cell.length_b   1.000
_cell.length_c   1.000
_cell.angle_alpha   90.00
_cell.angle_beta   90.00
_cell.angle_gamma   90.00
#
_symmetry.space_group_name_H-M   'P 1'
#
loop_
_entity.id
_entity.type
_entity.pdbx_description
1 polymer ?
#
loop_
_entity_poly.entity_id
_entity_poly.type
_entity_poly.pdbx_seq_one_letter_code
_entity_poly.pdbx_strand_id
1 'polypeptide(L)'
;MCPDCHAVYHQGRWQWSAPPAGAHAQRCPSCQRAHDQYPAGFLSLSGPFLTEHHAEIMNLLRNVAERAKSEHPLKTIIAIEEKPDAVMISTAEIHLTRELGEAIQHAYKGDLDYHYNSGENLLRVNWVH
;
A
#
# COMPACT_ATOMS: atom_id res chain seq x y z
N MET A 1 -21.40 1.10 3.55
CA MET A 1 -20.58 1.34 2.36
C MET A 1 -19.69 2.55 2.55
N CYS A 2 -18.43 2.43 2.21
CA CYS A 2 -17.50 3.57 2.28
C CYS A 2 -17.87 4.61 1.21
N PRO A 3 -18.08 5.89 1.60
CA PRO A 3 -18.42 6.92 0.63
C PRO A 3 -17.26 7.30 -0.30
N ASP A 4 -16.03 6.98 0.07
CA ASP A 4 -14.86 7.35 -0.72
C ASP A 4 -14.49 6.30 -1.76
N CYS A 5 -14.39 5.01 -1.37
CA CYS A 5 -13.95 3.94 -2.28
C CYS A 5 -15.07 2.96 -2.64
N HIS A 6 -16.24 3.07 -2.00
CA HIS A 6 -17.41 2.22 -2.21
C HIS A 6 -17.25 0.77 -1.75
N ALA A 7 -16.22 0.47 -0.91
CA ALA A 7 -16.12 -0.83 -0.26
C ALA A 7 -17.28 -1.00 0.72
N VAL A 8 -17.73 -2.26 0.88
CA VAL A 8 -18.86 -2.60 1.73
C VAL A 8 -18.38 -3.44 2.91
N TYR A 9 -18.78 -3.05 4.12
CA TYR A 9 -18.55 -3.83 5.33
C TYR A 9 -19.71 -4.81 5.51
N HIS A 10 -19.41 -6.09 5.41
CA HIS A 10 -20.42 -7.15 5.49
C HIS A 10 -19.82 -8.39 6.11
N GLN A 11 -20.54 -8.99 7.08
CA GLN A 11 -20.10 -10.22 7.77
C GLN A 11 -18.68 -10.09 8.35
N GLY A 12 -18.40 -8.95 8.97
CA GLY A 12 -17.17 -8.73 9.70
C GLY A 12 -15.98 -8.29 8.87
N ARG A 13 -16.15 -8.02 7.58
CA ARG A 13 -15.03 -7.57 6.74
C ARG A 13 -15.44 -6.60 5.64
N TRP A 14 -14.49 -5.79 5.21
CA TRP A 14 -14.65 -4.91 4.05
C TRP A 14 -14.41 -5.71 2.77
N GLN A 15 -15.28 -5.50 1.79
CA GLN A 15 -15.22 -6.24 0.54
C GLN A 15 -15.82 -5.43 -0.60
N TRP A 16 -15.51 -5.84 -1.84
CA TRP A 16 -16.14 -5.28 -3.03
C TRP A 16 -17.41 -6.06 -3.33
N SER A 17 -18.54 -5.49 -3.00
CA SER A 17 -19.84 -6.12 -3.25
C SER A 17 -20.92 -5.06 -3.30
N ALA A 18 -22.12 -5.44 -3.76
CA ALA A 18 -23.26 -4.55 -3.74
C ALA A 18 -23.66 -4.25 -2.27
N PRO A 19 -23.98 -3.00 -1.93
CA PRO A 19 -24.41 -2.70 -0.58
C PRO A 19 -25.76 -3.35 -0.27
N PRO A 20 -25.91 -3.91 0.94
CA PRO A 20 -27.21 -4.45 1.36
C PRO A 20 -28.21 -3.30 1.56
N ALA A 21 -29.51 -3.65 1.53
CA ALA A 21 -30.55 -2.67 1.81
C ALA A 21 -30.34 -2.09 3.22
N GLY A 22 -30.42 -0.77 3.34
CA GLY A 22 -30.22 -0.08 4.60
C GLY A 22 -28.78 0.09 5.05
N ALA A 23 -27.80 -0.12 4.15
CA ALA A 23 -26.39 0.08 4.46
C ALA A 23 -26.12 1.54 4.84
N HIS A 24 -25.35 1.73 5.91
CA HIS A 24 -24.94 3.04 6.36
C HIS A 24 -23.67 3.51 5.65
N ALA A 25 -23.56 4.79 5.38
CA ALA A 25 -22.33 5.38 4.88
C ALA A 25 -21.31 5.44 6.04
N GLN A 26 -20.20 4.75 5.87
CA GLN A 26 -19.12 4.74 6.84
C GLN A 26 -17.80 4.60 6.10
N ARG A 27 -16.87 5.52 6.38
CA ARG A 27 -15.56 5.48 5.74
C ARG A 27 -14.79 4.24 6.20
N CYS A 28 -14.20 3.49 5.24
CA CYS A 28 -13.40 2.31 5.59
C CYS A 28 -12.08 2.75 6.27
N PRO A 29 -11.42 1.84 7.02
CA PRO A 29 -10.20 2.20 7.73
C PRO A 29 -9.09 2.75 6.84
N SER A 30 -8.94 2.25 5.61
CA SER A 30 -7.92 2.74 4.68
C SER A 30 -8.21 4.14 4.19
N CYS A 31 -9.45 4.44 3.82
CA CYS A 31 -9.84 5.79 3.42
C CYS A 31 -9.75 6.77 4.59
N GLN A 32 -10.03 6.30 5.81
CA GLN A 32 -9.86 7.11 7.01
C GLN A 32 -8.39 7.46 7.23
N ARG A 33 -7.49 6.50 7.07
CA ARG A 33 -6.04 6.76 7.16
C ARG A 33 -5.56 7.72 6.10
N ALA A 34 -6.05 7.59 4.87
CA ALA A 34 -5.71 8.51 3.79
C ALA A 34 -6.19 9.93 4.08
N HIS A 35 -7.41 10.07 4.58
CA HIS A 35 -7.98 11.35 4.96
C HIS A 35 -7.17 12.01 6.09
N ASP A 36 -6.79 11.22 7.09
CA ASP A 36 -6.04 11.71 8.26
C ASP A 36 -4.54 11.82 7.99
N GLN A 37 -4.07 11.40 6.82
CA GLN A 37 -2.65 11.33 6.47
C GLN A 37 -1.86 10.53 7.51
N TYR A 38 -2.41 9.37 7.91
CA TYR A 38 -1.84 8.51 8.93
C TYR A 38 -1.55 7.11 8.37
N PRO A 39 -0.41 6.94 7.64
CA PRO A 39 -0.10 5.66 7.00
C PRO A 39 0.20 4.56 7.99
N ALA A 40 -0.06 3.31 7.58
CA ALA A 40 0.31 2.12 8.34
C ALA A 40 1.69 1.60 7.94
N GLY A 41 2.18 1.94 6.75
CA GLY A 41 3.48 1.48 6.29
C GLY A 41 4.13 2.44 5.31
N PHE A 42 5.47 2.38 5.29
CA PHE A 42 6.30 3.10 4.33
C PHE A 42 7.22 2.14 3.62
N LEU A 43 7.28 2.21 2.29
CA LEU A 43 8.26 1.51 1.48
C LEU A 43 9.22 2.55 0.89
N SER A 44 10.49 2.44 1.26
CA SER A 44 11.55 3.33 0.75
C SER A 44 12.39 2.56 -0.26
N LEU A 45 12.57 3.14 -1.43
CA LEU A 45 13.38 2.58 -2.50
C LEU A 45 14.53 3.53 -2.81
N SER A 46 15.75 3.00 -2.96
CA SER A 46 16.91 3.81 -3.29
C SER A 46 17.99 2.98 -3.98
N GLY A 47 18.99 3.68 -4.50
CA GLY A 47 20.15 3.07 -5.13
C GLY A 47 20.21 3.26 -6.64
N PRO A 48 21.38 2.97 -7.27
CA PRO A 48 21.57 3.22 -8.70
C PRO A 48 20.65 2.39 -9.59
N PHE A 49 20.31 1.17 -9.18
CA PHE A 49 19.39 0.32 -9.95
C PHE A 49 18.02 0.97 -10.10
N LEU A 50 17.53 1.59 -9.03
CA LEU A 50 16.25 2.32 -9.06
C LEU A 50 16.29 3.43 -10.12
N THR A 51 17.37 4.20 -10.16
CA THR A 51 17.52 5.30 -11.12
C THR A 51 17.47 4.78 -12.56
N GLU A 52 18.14 3.65 -12.83
CA GLU A 52 18.20 3.07 -14.18
C GLU A 52 16.88 2.42 -14.61
N HIS A 53 16.13 1.85 -13.67
CA HIS A 53 14.93 1.06 -13.96
C HIS A 53 13.67 1.66 -13.33
N HIS A 54 13.65 2.96 -13.12
CA HIS A 54 12.58 3.66 -12.39
C HIS A 54 11.18 3.33 -12.93
N ALA A 55 10.97 3.48 -14.24
CA ALA A 55 9.66 3.25 -14.85
C ALA A 55 9.19 1.80 -14.69
N GLU A 56 10.09 0.84 -14.89
CA GLU A 56 9.78 -0.59 -14.76
C GLU A 56 9.39 -0.94 -13.32
N ILE A 57 10.14 -0.42 -12.36
CA ILE A 57 9.90 -0.64 -10.95
C ILE A 57 8.55 -0.06 -10.55
N MET A 58 8.25 1.17 -10.96
CA MET A 58 6.98 1.81 -10.63
C MET A 58 5.81 1.07 -11.26
N ASN A 59 5.94 0.57 -12.49
CA ASN A 59 4.90 -0.22 -13.13
C ASN A 59 4.64 -1.52 -12.37
N LEU A 60 5.69 -2.20 -11.94
CA LEU A 60 5.54 -3.41 -11.14
C LEU A 60 4.77 -3.13 -9.84
N LEU A 61 5.16 -2.10 -9.12
CA LEU A 61 4.54 -1.76 -7.84
C LEU A 61 3.08 -1.36 -8.00
N ARG A 62 2.76 -0.59 -9.04
CA ARG A 62 1.37 -0.22 -9.32
C ARG A 62 0.52 -1.44 -9.65
N ASN A 63 1.05 -2.36 -10.44
CA ASN A 63 0.32 -3.60 -10.79
C ASN A 63 0.07 -4.47 -9.57
N VAL A 64 1.06 -4.62 -8.69
CA VAL A 64 0.91 -5.36 -7.43
C VAL A 64 -0.15 -4.71 -6.54
N ALA A 65 -0.10 -3.39 -6.42
CA ALA A 65 -1.05 -2.63 -5.60
C ALA A 65 -2.48 -2.75 -6.12
N GLU A 66 -2.66 -2.66 -7.43
CA GLU A 66 -4.00 -2.80 -8.03
C GLU A 66 -4.58 -4.19 -7.82
N ARG A 67 -3.75 -5.22 -7.97
CA ARG A 67 -4.19 -6.60 -7.72
C ARG A 67 -4.56 -6.80 -6.26
N ALA A 68 -3.75 -6.31 -5.35
CA ALA A 68 -4.01 -6.42 -3.91
C ALA A 68 -5.31 -5.71 -3.54
N LYS A 69 -5.53 -4.51 -4.06
CA LYS A 69 -6.75 -3.74 -3.80
C LYS A 69 -7.99 -4.43 -4.37
N SER A 70 -7.87 -5.07 -5.54
CA SER A 70 -9.01 -5.78 -6.14
C SER A 70 -9.49 -6.94 -5.28
N GLU A 71 -8.60 -7.56 -4.52
CA GLU A 71 -8.91 -8.67 -3.62
C GLU A 71 -9.27 -8.20 -2.21
N HIS A 72 -8.62 -7.11 -1.75
CA HIS A 72 -8.77 -6.60 -0.39
C HIS A 72 -8.89 -5.07 -0.40
N PRO A 73 -10.11 -4.52 -0.23
CA PRO A 73 -10.34 -3.07 -0.34
C PRO A 73 -9.45 -2.20 0.53
N LEU A 74 -8.97 -2.70 1.68
CA LEU A 74 -8.14 -1.94 2.60
C LEU A 74 -6.69 -1.81 2.16
N LYS A 75 -6.25 -2.59 1.18
CA LYS A 75 -4.88 -2.54 0.67
C LYS A 75 -4.73 -1.43 -0.35
N THR A 76 -4.51 -0.21 0.12
CA THR A 76 -4.40 0.97 -0.74
C THR A 76 -3.11 1.72 -0.50
N ILE A 77 -2.59 2.35 -1.56
CA ILE A 77 -1.49 3.30 -1.47
C ILE A 77 -2.09 4.67 -1.13
N ILE A 78 -1.51 5.34 -0.14
CA ILE A 78 -1.93 6.69 0.25
C ILE A 78 -1.22 7.73 -0.60
N ALA A 79 0.12 7.62 -0.73
CA ALA A 79 0.92 8.59 -1.46
C ALA A 79 2.18 7.97 -2.03
N ILE A 80 2.66 8.52 -3.13
CA ILE A 80 3.94 8.15 -3.74
C ILE A 80 4.73 9.43 -3.94
N GLU A 81 5.90 9.51 -3.32
CA GLU A 81 6.83 10.60 -3.52
C GLU A 81 7.99 10.11 -4.36
N GLU A 82 8.09 10.61 -5.58
CA GLU A 82 9.13 10.20 -6.54
C GLU A 82 10.21 11.27 -6.64
N LYS A 83 11.46 10.83 -6.42
CA LYS A 83 12.67 11.60 -6.70
C LYS A 83 13.54 10.81 -7.67
N PRO A 84 14.48 11.42 -8.38
CA PRO A 84 15.29 10.68 -9.35
C PRO A 84 16.04 9.48 -8.78
N ASP A 85 16.49 9.58 -7.53
CA ASP A 85 17.31 8.57 -6.85
C ASP A 85 16.63 7.89 -5.68
N ALA A 86 15.37 8.24 -5.38
CA ALA A 86 14.65 7.67 -4.25
C ALA A 86 13.14 7.74 -4.46
N VAL A 87 12.44 6.75 -3.96
CA VAL A 87 10.96 6.71 -3.98
C VAL A 87 10.47 6.33 -2.60
N MET A 88 9.46 7.05 -2.12
CA MET A 88 8.79 6.74 -0.86
C MET A 88 7.31 6.48 -1.14
N ILE A 89 6.84 5.29 -0.75
CA ILE A 89 5.43 4.90 -0.91
C ILE A 89 4.83 4.73 0.48
N SER A 90 3.77 5.46 0.77
CA SER A 90 3.02 5.28 2.01
C SER A 90 1.73 4.50 1.72
N THR A 91 1.41 3.57 2.61
CA THR A 91 0.27 2.68 2.45
C THR A 91 -0.66 2.75 3.65
N ALA A 92 -1.92 2.38 3.44
CA ALA A 92 -2.91 2.35 4.50
C ALA A 92 -2.97 1.01 5.23
N GLU A 93 -2.18 0.00 4.79
CA GLU A 93 -2.25 -1.34 5.34
C GLU A 93 -0.87 -2.01 5.29
N ILE A 94 -0.47 -2.67 6.39
CA ILE A 94 0.91 -3.17 6.54
C ILE A 94 1.24 -4.35 5.61
N HIS A 95 0.25 -5.20 5.32
CA HIS A 95 0.50 -6.34 4.43
C HIS A 95 0.79 -5.88 3.00
N LEU A 96 0.16 -4.79 2.56
CA LEU A 96 0.47 -4.21 1.26
C LEU A 96 1.92 -3.72 1.20
N THR A 97 2.40 -3.06 2.25
CA THR A 97 3.78 -2.60 2.32
C THR A 97 4.75 -3.77 2.12
N ARG A 98 4.50 -4.87 2.81
CA ARG A 98 5.32 -6.07 2.72
C ARG A 98 5.23 -6.71 1.34
N GLU A 99 4.03 -6.81 0.78
CA GLU A 99 3.83 -7.39 -0.55
C GLU A 99 4.59 -6.61 -1.63
N LEU A 100 4.55 -5.28 -1.56
CA LEU A 100 5.30 -4.43 -2.50
C LEU A 100 6.80 -4.65 -2.38
N GLY A 101 7.33 -4.70 -1.16
CA GLY A 101 8.75 -4.94 -0.92
C GLY A 101 9.20 -6.32 -1.41
N GLU A 102 8.42 -7.35 -1.12
CA GLU A 102 8.73 -8.71 -1.55
C GLU A 102 8.66 -8.85 -3.07
N ALA A 103 7.69 -8.20 -3.71
CA ALA A 103 7.56 -8.25 -5.15
C ALA A 103 8.77 -7.64 -5.87
N ILE A 104 9.25 -6.50 -5.38
CA ILE A 104 10.40 -5.83 -5.99
C ILE A 104 11.69 -6.63 -5.76
N GLN A 105 11.86 -7.21 -4.57
CA GLN A 105 13.03 -8.07 -4.30
C GLN A 105 12.99 -9.33 -5.14
N HIS A 106 11.84 -9.95 -5.30
CA HIS A 106 11.69 -11.14 -6.11
C HIS A 106 12.02 -10.86 -7.59
N ALA A 107 11.57 -9.72 -8.11
CA ALA A 107 11.77 -9.37 -9.51
C ALA A 107 13.19 -8.89 -9.82
N TYR A 108 13.79 -8.10 -8.94
CA TYR A 108 15.04 -7.37 -9.23
C TYR A 108 16.14 -7.61 -8.23
N LYS A 109 15.91 -8.41 -7.20
CA LYS A 109 16.86 -8.66 -6.10
C LYS A 109 17.14 -7.38 -5.31
N GLY A 110 18.34 -7.19 -4.80
CA GLY A 110 18.69 -6.08 -3.94
C GLY A 110 18.54 -6.42 -2.47
N ASP A 111 18.78 -5.43 -1.61
CA ASP A 111 18.71 -5.59 -0.16
C ASP A 111 17.38 -5.09 0.36
N LEU A 112 16.61 -5.99 0.96
CA LEU A 112 15.31 -5.69 1.55
C LEU A 112 15.40 -5.80 3.07
N ASP A 113 14.93 -4.78 3.78
CA ASP A 113 14.98 -4.70 5.22
C ASP A 113 13.62 -4.29 5.78
N TYR A 114 13.20 -4.94 6.86
CA TYR A 114 11.92 -4.67 7.54
C TYR A 114 12.15 -4.12 8.92
N HIS A 115 11.38 -3.10 9.29
CA HIS A 115 11.42 -2.55 10.62
C HIS A 115 9.99 -2.25 11.09
N TYR A 116 9.50 -3.02 12.06
CA TYR A 116 8.14 -2.85 12.59
C TYR A 116 8.18 -2.19 13.95
N ASN A 117 7.46 -1.08 14.10
CA ASN A 117 7.30 -0.40 15.37
C ASN A 117 5.93 -0.76 15.95
N SER A 118 5.90 -1.66 16.94
CA SER A 118 4.67 -2.14 17.53
C SER A 118 3.91 -1.06 18.31
N GLY A 119 4.62 -0.09 18.89
CA GLY A 119 3.99 1.02 19.61
C GLY A 119 3.20 1.94 18.73
N GLU A 120 3.61 2.09 17.46
CA GLU A 120 2.94 2.93 16.48
C GLU A 120 2.14 2.13 15.47
N ASN A 121 2.22 0.81 15.49
CA ASN A 121 1.65 -0.09 14.48
C ASN A 121 2.09 0.32 13.08
N LEU A 122 3.39 0.62 12.92
CA LEU A 122 3.96 1.14 11.70
C LEU A 122 5.03 0.20 11.16
N LEU A 123 4.90 -0.21 9.90
CA LEU A 123 5.89 -1.01 9.21
C LEU A 123 6.71 -0.13 8.27
N ARG A 124 8.03 -0.19 8.39
CA ARG A 124 8.94 0.45 7.46
C ARG A 124 9.69 -0.63 6.70
N VAL A 125 9.65 -0.55 5.38
CA VAL A 125 10.36 -1.47 4.49
C VAL A 125 11.32 -0.65 3.66
N ASN A 126 12.59 -1.06 3.63
CA ASN A 126 13.63 -0.39 2.86
C ASN A 126 14.19 -1.35 1.82
N TRP A 127 14.28 -0.91 0.58
CA TRP A 127 14.89 -1.64 -0.51
C TRP A 127 15.97 -0.80 -1.15
N VAL A 128 17.17 -1.38 -1.27
CA VAL A 128 18.35 -0.71 -1.85
C VAL A 128 18.97 -1.63 -2.89
N HIS A 129 19.20 -1.08 -4.09
CA HIS A 129 19.85 -1.87 -5.14
C HIS A 129 20.63 -0.98 -6.08
#